data_6f3c2800de2ac9f9f771c14ba35848e6
#
_entry.id   6f3c2800de2ac9f9f771c14ba35848e6
#
_cell.length_a   1.000
_cell.length_b   1.000
_cell.length_c   1.000
_cell.angle_alpha   90.00
_cell.angle_beta   90.00
_cell.angle_gamma   90.00
#
_symmetry.space_group_name_H-M   'P 1'
#
loop_
_entity.id
_entity.type
_entity.pdbx_description
1 polymer ?
#
loop_
_entity_poly.entity_id
_entity_poly.type
_entity_poly.pdbx_seq_one_letter_code
_entity_poly.pdbx_strand_id
1 'polypeptide(L)'
;MNNYVFAYHGGKEFESPEEGAKHMAKWQAWVAELSDAFVNPGTPLGKSKTVSSGGVSEDGGPNPLIGYSIVKADSLDAAVEMAKSCPYLVIGTIEVAEVMEMK
;
A
#
# COMPACT_ATOMS: atom_id res chain seq x y z
N MET A 1 -1.69 -8.28 -19.12
CA MET A 1 -2.14 -7.68 -17.85
C MET A 1 -1.33 -6.43 -17.57
N ASN A 2 -1.98 -5.41 -17.04
CA ASN A 2 -1.31 -4.19 -16.62
C ASN A 2 -0.81 -4.31 -15.19
N ASN A 3 0.13 -3.46 -14.86
CA ASN A 3 0.61 -3.34 -13.48
C ASN A 3 -0.13 -2.21 -12.78
N TYR A 4 -0.36 -2.38 -11.48
CA TYR A 4 -1.02 -1.40 -10.64
C TYR A 4 -0.23 -1.21 -9.36
N VAL A 5 -0.12 0.03 -8.91
CA VAL A 5 0.52 0.32 -7.64
C VAL A 5 -0.54 0.39 -6.55
N PHE A 6 -0.25 -0.22 -5.41
CA PHE A 6 -1.01 -0.04 -4.17
C PHE A 6 -0.18 0.89 -3.30
N ALA A 7 -0.67 2.10 -3.10
CA ALA A 7 -0.03 3.06 -2.22
C ALA A 7 -0.74 3.03 -0.87
N TYR A 8 -0.04 2.65 0.17
CA TYR A 8 -0.61 2.53 1.51
C TYR A 8 -0.45 3.84 2.25
N HIS A 9 -1.56 4.38 2.74
CA HIS A 9 -1.61 5.70 3.38
C HIS A 9 -2.15 5.61 4.79
N GLY A 10 -1.71 6.53 5.64
CA GLY A 10 -2.18 6.67 7.01
C GLY A 10 -1.52 5.66 7.92
N GLY A 11 -2.33 4.87 8.58
CA GLY A 11 -1.85 3.84 9.48
C GLY A 11 -1.93 4.25 10.93
N LYS A 12 -2.71 3.50 11.70
CA LYS A 12 -2.77 3.66 13.15
C LYS A 12 -1.69 2.81 13.77
N GLU A 13 -1.13 3.28 14.86
CA GLU A 13 -0.23 2.47 15.65
C GLU A 13 -1.01 1.35 16.32
N PHE A 14 -0.37 0.20 16.44
CA PHE A 14 -0.99 -0.91 17.17
C PHE A 14 -0.87 -0.67 18.68
N GLU A 15 -1.90 -1.06 19.41
CA GLU A 15 -1.94 -0.87 20.87
C GLU A 15 -0.93 -1.73 21.59
N SER A 16 -0.50 -2.84 20.96
CA SER A 16 0.45 -3.75 21.56
C SER A 16 1.28 -4.45 20.49
N PRO A 17 2.47 -4.98 20.86
CA PRO A 17 3.26 -5.81 19.95
C PRO A 17 2.49 -7.05 19.46
N GLU A 18 1.59 -7.58 20.28
CA GLU A 18 0.77 -8.74 19.90
C GLU A 18 -0.17 -8.42 18.75
N GLU A 19 -0.79 -7.24 18.78
CA GLU A 19 -1.66 -6.81 17.69
C GLU A 19 -0.87 -6.60 16.40
N GLY A 20 0.31 -6.02 16.50
CA GLY A 20 1.21 -5.86 15.36
C GLY A 20 1.59 -7.20 14.75
N ALA A 21 1.91 -8.18 15.59
CA ALA A 21 2.27 -9.52 15.13
C ALA A 21 1.10 -10.21 14.44
N LYS A 22 -0.12 -10.08 14.99
CA LYS A 22 -1.32 -10.64 14.38
C LYS A 22 -1.60 -10.00 13.03
N HIS A 23 -1.44 -8.68 12.93
CA HIS A 23 -1.61 -7.96 11.66
C HIS A 23 -0.60 -8.44 10.63
N MET A 24 0.66 -8.59 11.03
CA MET A 24 1.72 -9.05 10.12
C MET A 24 1.42 -10.47 9.60
N ALA A 25 0.90 -11.35 10.46
CA ALA A 25 0.52 -12.69 10.04
C ALA A 25 -0.60 -12.66 8.99
N LYS A 26 -1.60 -11.79 9.19
CA LYS A 26 -2.68 -11.61 8.22
C LYS A 26 -2.17 -11.03 6.92
N TRP A 27 -1.25 -10.06 6.99
CA TRP A 27 -0.61 -9.48 5.82
C TRP A 27 0.14 -10.54 5.01
N GLN A 28 0.94 -11.35 5.68
CA GLN A 28 1.70 -12.41 5.03
C GLN A 28 0.77 -13.43 4.36
N ALA A 29 -0.34 -13.78 5.01
CA ALA A 29 -1.34 -14.68 4.44
C ALA A 29 -1.98 -14.08 3.19
N TRP A 30 -2.31 -12.79 3.21
CA TRP A 30 -2.88 -12.09 2.07
C TRP A 30 -1.89 -12.04 0.90
N VAL A 31 -0.62 -11.74 1.16
CA VAL A 31 0.42 -11.73 0.13
C VAL A 31 0.60 -13.13 -0.46
N ALA A 32 0.59 -14.16 0.37
CA ALA A 32 0.73 -15.55 -0.09
C ALA A 32 -0.45 -15.97 -0.96
N GLU A 33 -1.66 -15.58 -0.59
CA GLU A 33 -2.88 -15.87 -1.34
C GLU A 33 -2.84 -15.26 -2.75
N LEU A 34 -2.27 -14.07 -2.88
CA LEU A 34 -2.17 -13.36 -4.14
C LEU A 34 -0.78 -13.45 -4.78
N SER A 35 0.05 -14.39 -4.36
CA SER A 35 1.48 -14.42 -4.69
C SER A 35 1.81 -14.23 -6.17
N ASP A 36 1.05 -14.88 -7.06
CA ASP A 36 1.29 -14.79 -8.49
C ASP A 36 0.94 -13.42 -9.07
N ALA A 37 0.09 -12.68 -8.39
CA ALA A 37 -0.30 -11.34 -8.81
C ALA A 37 0.71 -10.27 -8.39
N PHE A 38 1.54 -10.53 -7.38
CA PHE A 38 2.51 -9.54 -6.94
C PHE A 38 3.72 -9.52 -7.87
N VAL A 39 3.93 -8.39 -8.53
CA VAL A 39 5.14 -8.10 -9.30
C VAL A 39 6.25 -7.70 -8.34
N ASN A 40 5.90 -6.88 -7.35
CA ASN A 40 6.79 -6.44 -6.29
C ASN A 40 5.95 -6.25 -5.03
N PRO A 41 6.13 -7.09 -4.00
CA PRO A 41 5.36 -6.92 -2.77
C PRO A 41 5.67 -5.61 -2.05
N GLY A 42 6.74 -4.93 -2.44
CA GLY A 42 7.07 -3.62 -1.91
C GLY A 42 7.76 -3.67 -0.57
N THR A 43 7.72 -2.53 0.10
CA THR A 43 8.37 -2.36 1.38
C THR A 43 7.65 -1.27 2.18
N PRO A 44 7.66 -1.36 3.52
CA PRO A 44 7.22 -0.22 4.33
C PRO A 44 8.19 0.95 4.14
N LEU A 45 7.66 2.16 4.19
CA LEU A 45 8.42 3.40 4.05
C LEU A 45 8.51 4.10 5.40
N GLY A 46 9.62 4.77 5.63
CA GLY A 46 9.81 5.57 6.82
C GLY A 46 9.17 6.95 6.72
N LYS A 47 9.71 7.90 7.45
CA LYS A 47 9.20 9.27 7.45
C LYS A 47 9.21 9.86 6.05
N SER A 48 8.17 10.62 5.73
CA SER A 48 8.06 11.30 4.45
C SER A 48 8.04 12.81 4.63
N LYS A 49 8.42 13.51 3.57
CA LYS A 49 8.28 14.95 3.45
C LYS A 49 7.57 15.24 2.16
N THR A 50 6.82 16.33 2.12
CA THR A 50 6.11 16.74 0.92
C THR A 50 6.84 17.90 0.28
N VAL A 51 7.19 17.76 -0.99
CA VAL A 51 7.85 18.81 -1.77
C VAL A 51 6.86 19.36 -2.78
N SER A 52 6.72 20.68 -2.80
CA SER A 52 5.88 21.38 -3.77
C SER A 52 6.63 22.58 -4.32
N SER A 53 6.06 23.26 -5.30
CA SER A 53 6.67 24.47 -5.83
C SER A 53 6.77 25.59 -4.79
N GLY A 54 5.94 25.53 -3.75
CA GLY A 54 5.98 26.50 -2.64
C GLY A 54 6.95 26.16 -1.52
N GLY A 55 7.59 24.97 -1.57
CA GLY A 55 8.57 24.59 -0.55
C GLY A 55 8.44 23.15 -0.12
N VAL A 56 8.96 22.85 1.04
CA VAL A 56 9.00 21.50 1.63
C VAL A 56 8.23 21.48 2.94
N SER A 57 7.28 20.57 3.06
CA SER A 57 6.62 20.27 4.34
C SER A 57 7.39 19.16 5.05
N GLU A 58 7.50 19.28 6.37
CA GLU A 58 8.29 18.34 7.17
C GLU A 58 7.64 16.97 7.35
N ASP A 59 6.40 16.80 6.88
CA ASP A 59 5.66 15.55 6.97
C ASP A 59 4.93 15.25 5.67
N GLY A 60 4.29 14.10 5.61
CA GLY A 60 3.48 13.67 4.47
C GLY A 60 2.04 14.16 4.53
N GLY A 61 1.71 15.04 5.49
CA GLY A 61 0.36 15.54 5.67
C GLY A 61 -0.49 14.62 6.54
N PRO A 62 -1.81 14.84 6.57
CA PRO A 62 -2.70 14.06 7.44
C PRO A 62 -2.88 12.60 7.00
N ASN A 63 -2.47 12.26 5.78
CA ASN A 63 -2.63 10.91 5.25
C ASN A 63 -1.33 10.49 4.53
N PRO A 64 -0.22 10.30 5.28
CA PRO A 64 1.08 10.09 4.65
C PRO A 64 1.20 8.74 3.96
N LEU A 65 2.06 8.70 2.94
CA LEU A 65 2.43 7.47 2.27
C LEU A 65 3.35 6.66 3.19
N ILE A 66 2.99 5.41 3.47
CA ILE A 66 3.77 4.59 4.39
C ILE A 66 4.24 3.26 3.81
N GLY A 67 3.95 3.00 2.56
CA GLY A 67 4.40 1.78 1.89
C GLY A 67 3.83 1.66 0.50
N TYR A 68 4.27 0.65 -0.24
CA TYR A 68 3.76 0.39 -1.57
C TYR A 68 3.88 -1.09 -1.92
N SER A 69 3.07 -1.50 -2.91
CA SER A 69 3.20 -2.80 -3.58
C SER A 69 2.86 -2.60 -5.05
N ILE A 70 3.33 -3.50 -5.91
CA ILE A 70 2.96 -3.50 -7.31
C ILE A 70 2.37 -4.86 -7.64
N VAL A 71 1.16 -4.85 -8.22
CA VAL A 71 0.45 -6.07 -8.62
C VAL A 71 0.14 -6.02 -10.11
N LYS A 72 -0.14 -7.17 -10.70
CA LYS A 72 -0.69 -7.24 -12.06
C LYS A 72 -2.14 -7.68 -11.99
N ALA A 73 -2.96 -7.11 -12.85
CA ALA A 73 -4.39 -7.40 -12.91
C ALA A 73 -4.92 -7.10 -14.30
N ASP A 74 -6.09 -7.67 -14.63
CA ASP A 74 -6.70 -7.47 -15.94
C ASP A 74 -7.28 -6.06 -16.11
N SER A 75 -7.63 -5.40 -15.01
CA SER A 75 -8.25 -4.09 -15.02
C SER A 75 -8.03 -3.38 -13.70
N LEU A 76 -8.30 -2.07 -13.67
CA LEU A 76 -8.28 -1.31 -12.43
C LEU A 76 -9.29 -1.88 -11.43
N ASP A 77 -10.49 -2.26 -11.91
CA ASP A 77 -11.51 -2.85 -11.04
C ASP A 77 -11.03 -4.15 -10.40
N ALA A 78 -10.32 -4.98 -11.17
CA ALA A 78 -9.76 -6.22 -10.65
C ALA A 78 -8.71 -5.93 -9.56
N ALA A 79 -7.85 -4.94 -9.78
CA ALA A 79 -6.85 -4.54 -8.79
C ALA A 79 -7.53 -4.00 -7.52
N VAL A 80 -8.61 -3.23 -7.66
CA VAL A 80 -9.37 -2.72 -6.53
C VAL A 80 -9.98 -3.87 -5.72
N GLU A 81 -10.51 -4.88 -6.39
CA GLU A 81 -11.06 -6.05 -5.69
C GLU A 81 -9.98 -6.78 -4.87
N MET A 82 -8.77 -6.88 -5.39
CA MET A 82 -7.64 -7.44 -4.65
C MET A 82 -7.35 -6.62 -3.39
N ALA A 83 -7.36 -5.29 -3.52
CA ALA A 83 -7.08 -4.38 -2.40
C ALA A 83 -8.14 -4.47 -1.31
N LYS A 84 -9.40 -4.74 -1.68
CA LYS A 84 -10.50 -4.83 -0.71
C LYS A 84 -10.30 -5.92 0.34
N SER A 85 -9.55 -6.95 0.02
CA SER A 85 -9.28 -8.06 0.94
C SER A 85 -8.02 -7.83 1.79
N CYS A 86 -7.35 -6.70 1.61
CA CYS A 86 -6.10 -6.43 2.31
C CYS A 86 -6.35 -6.12 3.79
N PRO A 87 -5.64 -6.79 4.71
CA PRO A 87 -5.81 -6.52 6.14
C PRO A 87 -5.40 -5.11 6.56
N TYR A 88 -4.61 -4.42 5.73
CA TYR A 88 -4.20 -3.04 6.02
C TYR A 88 -5.37 -2.08 6.15
N LEU A 89 -6.52 -2.39 5.54
CA LEU A 89 -7.69 -1.52 5.58
C LEU A 89 -8.24 -1.31 7.00
N VAL A 90 -7.85 -2.14 7.94
CA VAL A 90 -8.21 -1.98 9.36
C VAL A 90 -7.54 -0.73 9.94
N ILE A 91 -6.37 -0.36 9.45
CA ILE A 91 -5.56 0.73 10.03
C ILE A 91 -5.29 1.88 9.07
N GLY A 92 -5.63 1.75 7.79
CA GLY A 92 -5.33 2.79 6.82
C GLY A 92 -6.12 2.64 5.55
N THR A 93 -5.65 3.29 4.50
CA THR A 93 -6.28 3.24 3.18
C THR A 93 -5.26 2.82 2.13
N ILE A 94 -5.77 2.33 1.00
CA ILE A 94 -4.95 1.93 -0.14
C ILE A 94 -5.43 2.73 -1.35
N GLU A 95 -4.51 3.46 -1.95
CA GLU A 95 -4.77 4.12 -3.22
C GLU A 95 -4.28 3.21 -4.34
N VAL A 96 -5.15 2.91 -5.29
CA VAL A 96 -4.85 1.99 -6.39
C VAL A 96 -4.73 2.80 -7.67
N ALA A 97 -3.60 2.70 -8.36
CA ALA A 97 -3.38 3.44 -9.60
C ALA A 97 -2.69 2.57 -10.63
N GLU A 98 -3.05 2.76 -11.89
CA GLU A 98 -2.41 2.04 -12.98
C GLU A 98 -1.00 2.58 -13.22
N VAL A 99 -0.06 1.66 -13.41
CA VAL A 99 1.29 2.04 -13.80
C VAL A 99 1.31 2.25 -15.31
N MET A 100 1.56 3.48 -15.71
CA MET A 100 1.61 3.85 -17.13
C MET A 100 3.02 3.66 -17.67
N GLU A 101 3.13 3.03 -18.83
CA GLU A 101 4.42 2.94 -19.51
C GLU A 101 4.74 4.28 -20.15
N MET A 102 5.91 4.77 -19.86
CA MET A 102 6.43 5.99 -20.48
C MET A 102 7.39 5.61 -21.59
N LYS A 103 7.08 6.07 -22.80
CA LYS A 103 7.90 5.76 -23.97
C LYS A 103 8.69 6.99 -24.41
#